data_3bf39b1c11287b10d3ebd8afdd92b8a4
#
_entry.id   3bf39b1c11287b10d3ebd8afdd92b8a4
#
_cell.length_a   1.000
_cell.length_b   1.000
_cell.length_c   1.000
_cell.angle_alpha   90.00
_cell.angle_beta   90.00
_cell.angle_gamma   90.00
#
_symmetry.space_group_name_H-M   'P 1'
#
loop_
_entity.id
_entity.type
_entity.pdbx_description
1 polymer ?
#
loop_
_entity_poly.entity_id
_entity_poly.type
_entity_poly.pdbx_seq_one_letter_code
_entity_poly.pdbx_strand_id
1 'polypeptide(L)'
;MGIEALIFDVDGTMADTEEAHRVAFNLAFERYRLDWNWQPSEYRGLLKITGGKERMASYIDSLPLLEAERKRLRTMVPDIHAEKTRFYSSFVADGAVPLRHGVARLIDEALAAGCKLAIASTTTAVNIDALLHSTFGTRGLDLFSVIACGDQVRAKKPAPDIYRLALHGLGMRPEHAVAIEDSPNGLRAAVAAGLWTVVTPNFWTSGADFSAANLELPHLGGPEHPLPNEPGQRLQSAAWLTFDELARRADENAPAAQRRPNERRP
;
A
#
# COMPACT_ATOMS: atom_id res chain seq x y z
N MET A 1 -9.01 -14.72 19.61
CA MET A 1 -9.93 -13.99 18.71
C MET A 1 -9.24 -13.95 17.35
N GLY A 2 -9.88 -14.42 16.28
CA GLY A 2 -9.23 -14.50 14.98
C GLY A 2 -9.14 -13.14 14.27
N ILE A 3 -8.33 -13.07 13.23
CA ILE A 3 -8.26 -11.93 12.34
C ILE A 3 -9.57 -11.82 11.57
N GLU A 4 -10.16 -10.64 11.58
CA GLU A 4 -11.47 -10.34 11.00
C GLU A 4 -11.38 -9.36 9.81
N ALA A 5 -10.21 -8.69 9.63
CA ALA A 5 -9.98 -7.81 8.51
C ALA A 5 -8.54 -7.84 7.97
N LEU A 6 -8.41 -7.67 6.64
CA LEU A 6 -7.15 -7.30 5.98
C LEU A 6 -7.25 -5.87 5.47
N ILE A 7 -6.22 -5.07 5.75
CA ILE A 7 -6.12 -3.68 5.31
C ILE A 7 -4.91 -3.56 4.38
N PHE A 8 -5.17 -3.33 3.10
CA PHE A 8 -4.14 -3.24 2.07
C PHE A 8 -3.73 -1.79 1.83
N ASP A 9 -2.43 -1.53 1.78
CA ASP A 9 -1.93 -0.44 0.96
C ASP A 9 -2.08 -0.80 -0.53
N VAL A 10 -1.95 0.18 -1.42
CA VAL A 10 -2.18 -0.02 -2.87
C VAL A 10 -0.88 0.04 -3.65
N ASP A 11 -0.22 1.21 -3.63
CA ASP A 11 0.92 1.50 -4.50
C ASP A 11 2.19 0.77 -4.05
N GLY A 12 2.64 -0.20 -4.85
CA GLY A 12 3.77 -1.06 -4.50
C GLY A 12 3.39 -2.27 -3.63
N THR A 13 2.18 -2.30 -3.09
CA THR A 13 1.65 -3.39 -2.26
C THR A 13 0.70 -4.29 -3.03
N MET A 14 -0.44 -3.78 -3.50
CA MET A 14 -1.37 -4.54 -4.33
C MET A 14 -0.85 -4.70 -5.76
N ALA A 15 -0.24 -3.66 -6.31
CA ALA A 15 0.30 -3.62 -7.67
C ALA A 15 1.59 -2.81 -7.74
N ASP A 16 2.48 -3.13 -8.67
CA ASP A 16 3.74 -2.41 -8.90
C ASP A 16 3.48 -1.12 -9.70
N THR A 17 2.85 -0.15 -9.03
CA THR A 17 2.36 1.10 -9.63
C THR A 17 3.43 2.17 -9.77
N GLU A 18 4.55 2.10 -9.06
CA GLU A 18 5.47 3.24 -8.89
C GLU A 18 6.17 3.66 -10.19
N GLU A 19 6.50 2.71 -11.09
CA GLU A 19 7.04 3.09 -12.40
C GLU A 19 5.99 3.82 -13.25
N ALA A 20 4.74 3.36 -13.25
CA ALA A 20 3.65 4.04 -13.94
C ALA A 20 3.42 5.45 -13.35
N HIS A 21 3.52 5.59 -12.04
CA HIS A 21 3.46 6.90 -11.38
C HIS A 21 4.59 7.82 -11.81
N ARG A 22 5.85 7.33 -11.85
CA ARG A 22 7.02 8.11 -12.27
C ARG A 22 6.88 8.60 -13.70
N VAL A 23 6.51 7.71 -14.62
CA VAL A 23 6.30 8.05 -16.03
C VAL A 23 5.17 9.06 -16.17
N ALA A 24 4.05 8.88 -15.46
CA ALA A 24 2.93 9.82 -15.46
C ALA A 24 3.33 11.21 -14.94
N PHE A 25 4.21 11.31 -13.93
CA PHE A 25 4.77 12.59 -13.49
C PHE A 25 5.58 13.27 -14.59
N ASN A 26 6.49 12.53 -15.23
CA ASN A 26 7.34 13.08 -16.28
C ASN A 26 6.52 13.60 -17.47
N LEU A 27 5.49 12.86 -17.89
CA LEU A 27 4.56 13.32 -18.93
C LEU A 27 3.78 14.57 -18.50
N ALA A 28 3.36 14.65 -17.25
CA ALA A 28 2.71 15.84 -16.73
C ALA A 28 3.67 17.05 -16.70
N PHE A 29 4.93 16.86 -16.32
CA PHE A 29 5.95 17.91 -16.37
C PHE A 29 6.18 18.41 -17.78
N GLU A 30 6.32 17.52 -18.75
CA GLU A 30 6.44 17.87 -20.18
C GLU A 30 5.22 18.67 -20.66
N ARG A 31 4.00 18.25 -20.30
CA ARG A 31 2.74 18.94 -20.66
C ARG A 31 2.69 20.37 -20.14
N TYR A 32 3.27 20.61 -18.97
CA TYR A 32 3.39 21.92 -18.34
C TYR A 32 4.67 22.68 -18.73
N ARG A 33 5.47 22.15 -19.68
CA ARG A 33 6.74 22.73 -20.17
C ARG A 33 7.73 22.99 -19.05
N LEU A 34 7.81 22.05 -18.09
CA LEU A 34 8.80 22.03 -17.03
C LEU A 34 9.96 21.12 -17.46
N ASP A 35 11.20 21.60 -17.31
CA ASP A 35 12.41 20.84 -17.65
C ASP A 35 12.76 19.79 -16.57
N TRP A 36 11.71 19.14 -15.99
CA TRP A 36 11.86 18.12 -14.97
C TRP A 36 11.66 16.74 -15.59
N ASN A 37 12.56 15.84 -15.24
CA ASN A 37 12.47 14.45 -15.67
C ASN A 37 13.04 13.55 -14.57
N TRP A 38 12.19 13.09 -13.68
CA TRP A 38 12.59 12.22 -12.58
C TRP A 38 13.09 10.88 -13.10
N GLN A 39 14.40 10.66 -13.00
CA GLN A 39 15.02 9.38 -13.30
C GLN A 39 14.71 8.37 -12.19
N PRO A 40 14.77 7.03 -12.45
CA PRO A 40 14.44 6.00 -11.45
C PRO A 40 15.20 6.17 -10.13
N SER A 41 16.50 6.49 -10.17
CA SER A 41 17.32 6.69 -8.98
C SER A 41 16.90 7.91 -8.15
N GLU A 42 16.56 9.01 -8.83
CA GLU A 42 16.06 10.23 -8.20
C GLU A 42 14.67 10.00 -7.61
N TYR A 43 13.77 9.38 -8.39
CA TYR A 43 12.40 9.09 -7.96
C TYR A 43 12.36 8.20 -6.72
N ARG A 44 13.25 7.19 -6.65
CA ARG A 44 13.40 6.36 -5.44
C ARG A 44 13.72 7.19 -4.20
N GLY A 45 14.55 8.23 -4.33
CA GLY A 45 14.82 9.18 -3.24
C GLY A 45 13.60 10.01 -2.85
N LEU A 46 12.81 10.42 -3.85
CA LEU A 46 11.60 11.22 -3.67
C LEU A 46 10.44 10.43 -3.04
N LEU A 47 10.41 9.10 -3.15
CA LEU A 47 9.43 8.23 -2.51
C LEU A 47 9.45 8.30 -0.97
N LYS A 48 10.52 8.83 -0.36
CA LYS A 48 10.54 9.14 1.08
C LYS A 48 9.47 10.16 1.48
N ILE A 49 9.02 10.99 0.53
CA ILE A 49 7.92 11.94 0.71
C ILE A 49 6.63 11.28 0.23
N THR A 50 5.78 10.95 1.16
CA THR A 50 4.49 10.31 0.88
C THR A 50 3.47 11.31 0.36
N GLY A 51 2.75 10.93 -0.71
CA GLY A 51 1.79 11.79 -1.40
C GLY A 51 2.39 12.51 -2.59
N GLY A 52 1.69 12.47 -3.74
CA GLY A 52 2.20 13.04 -4.99
C GLY A 52 2.30 14.56 -4.98
N LYS A 53 1.35 15.24 -4.36
CA LYS A 53 1.35 16.70 -4.23
C LYS A 53 2.46 17.16 -3.28
N GLU A 54 2.63 16.47 -2.16
CA GLU A 54 3.65 16.71 -1.14
C GLU A 54 5.06 16.47 -1.72
N ARG A 55 5.22 15.41 -2.51
CA ARG A 55 6.46 15.07 -3.21
C ARG A 55 6.87 16.17 -4.19
N MET A 56 5.93 16.65 -5.04
CA MET A 56 6.20 17.78 -5.93
C MET A 56 6.54 19.05 -5.18
N ALA A 57 5.82 19.38 -4.11
CA ALA A 57 6.10 20.57 -3.30
C ALA A 57 7.50 20.50 -2.67
N SER A 58 7.88 19.35 -2.12
CA SER A 58 9.22 19.12 -1.56
C SER A 58 10.30 19.21 -2.64
N TYR A 59 10.05 18.68 -3.84
CA TYR A 59 10.96 18.80 -4.98
C TYR A 59 11.18 20.27 -5.38
N ILE A 60 10.11 21.04 -5.52
CA ILE A 60 10.16 22.48 -5.84
C ILE A 60 11.00 23.24 -4.79
N ASP A 61 10.86 22.87 -3.52
CA ASP A 61 11.62 23.51 -2.43
C ASP A 61 13.12 23.21 -2.48
N SER A 62 13.51 22.06 -3.01
CA SER A 62 14.90 21.67 -3.19
C SER A 62 15.60 22.35 -4.36
N LEU A 63 14.83 22.96 -5.29
CA LEU A 63 15.40 23.60 -6.47
C LEU A 63 15.98 24.99 -6.16
N PRO A 64 17.08 25.39 -6.81
CA PRO A 64 17.72 26.71 -6.64
C PRO A 64 16.92 27.82 -7.35
N LEU A 65 15.69 28.06 -6.93
CA LEU A 65 14.75 28.99 -7.53
C LEU A 65 14.62 30.28 -6.71
N LEU A 66 14.30 31.39 -7.39
CA LEU A 66 13.85 32.61 -6.71
C LEU A 66 12.49 32.35 -6.04
N GLU A 67 12.23 33.03 -4.92
CA GLU A 67 11.01 32.83 -4.13
C GLU A 67 9.71 33.08 -4.95
N ALA A 68 9.70 34.06 -5.82
CA ALA A 68 8.56 34.33 -6.70
C ALA A 68 8.24 33.13 -7.63
N GLU A 69 9.28 32.51 -8.20
CA GLU A 69 9.15 31.35 -9.06
C GLU A 69 8.73 30.10 -8.28
N ARG A 70 9.33 29.87 -7.12
CA ARG A 70 8.94 28.82 -6.19
C ARG A 70 7.47 28.90 -5.83
N LYS A 71 6.98 30.10 -5.48
CA LYS A 71 5.57 30.34 -5.17
C LYS A 71 4.68 30.05 -6.38
N ARG A 72 5.07 30.51 -7.58
CA ARG A 72 4.35 30.25 -8.83
C ARG A 72 4.20 28.75 -9.08
N LEU A 73 5.29 27.99 -9.02
CA LEU A 73 5.30 26.55 -9.24
C LEU A 73 4.44 25.81 -8.20
N ARG A 74 4.48 26.20 -6.94
CA ARG A 74 3.64 25.62 -5.90
C ARG A 74 2.15 25.82 -6.18
N THR A 75 1.72 26.94 -6.75
CA THR A 75 0.31 27.13 -7.13
C THR A 75 -0.13 26.21 -8.28
N MET A 76 0.80 25.70 -9.10
CA MET A 76 0.52 24.79 -10.21
C MET A 76 0.45 23.31 -9.77
N VAL A 77 0.93 22.95 -8.56
CA VAL A 77 0.98 21.57 -8.09
C VAL A 77 -0.35 20.82 -8.22
N PRO A 78 -1.51 21.39 -7.85
CA PRO A 78 -2.78 20.69 -7.99
C PRO A 78 -3.11 20.33 -9.45
N ASP A 79 -2.86 21.24 -10.37
CA ASP A 79 -3.18 21.04 -11.79
C ASP A 79 -2.23 20.02 -12.45
N ILE A 80 -0.92 20.12 -12.16
CA ILE A 80 0.08 19.15 -12.63
C ILE A 80 -0.27 17.75 -12.07
N HIS A 81 -0.67 17.67 -10.81
CA HIS A 81 -1.07 16.40 -10.21
C HIS A 81 -2.35 15.83 -10.83
N ALA A 82 -3.30 16.66 -11.17
CA ALA A 82 -4.51 16.24 -11.89
C ALA A 82 -4.17 15.66 -13.27
N GLU A 83 -3.25 16.30 -14.01
CA GLU A 83 -2.78 15.80 -15.30
C GLU A 83 -2.03 14.47 -15.15
N LYS A 84 -1.10 14.39 -14.17
CA LYS A 84 -0.43 13.14 -13.79
C LYS A 84 -1.42 12.01 -13.52
N THR A 85 -2.50 12.31 -12.80
CA THR A 85 -3.54 11.31 -12.49
C THR A 85 -4.22 10.80 -13.76
N ARG A 86 -4.50 11.68 -14.75
CA ARG A 86 -5.06 11.27 -16.06
C ARG A 86 -4.13 10.31 -16.81
N PHE A 87 -2.83 10.61 -16.87
CA PHE A 87 -1.85 9.70 -17.50
C PHE A 87 -1.78 8.37 -16.78
N TYR A 88 -1.71 8.38 -15.45
CA TYR A 88 -1.69 7.15 -14.66
C TYR A 88 -2.95 6.29 -14.90
N SER A 89 -4.14 6.90 -14.87
CA SER A 89 -5.39 6.18 -15.12
C SER A 89 -5.42 5.56 -16.52
N SER A 90 -4.85 6.21 -17.56
CA SER A 90 -4.75 5.59 -18.88
C SER A 90 -3.84 4.35 -18.88
N PHE A 91 -2.70 4.39 -18.21
CA PHE A 91 -1.82 3.21 -18.10
C PHE A 91 -2.49 2.03 -17.41
N VAL A 92 -3.24 2.31 -16.34
CA VAL A 92 -4.00 1.29 -15.64
C VAL A 92 -5.11 0.70 -16.52
N ALA A 93 -5.85 1.54 -17.24
CA ALA A 93 -6.90 1.11 -18.16
C ALA A 93 -6.36 0.23 -19.30
N ASP A 94 -5.14 0.51 -19.76
CA ASP A 94 -4.43 -0.27 -20.79
C ASP A 94 -3.84 -1.60 -20.24
N GLY A 95 -4.07 -1.91 -18.95
CA GLY A 95 -3.57 -3.14 -18.31
C GLY A 95 -2.07 -3.16 -18.01
N ALA A 96 -1.42 -1.99 -18.03
CA ALA A 96 0.03 -1.86 -17.82
C ALA A 96 0.46 -2.07 -16.34
N VAL A 97 -0.49 -2.21 -15.41
CA VAL A 97 -0.23 -2.32 -13.98
C VAL A 97 -0.91 -3.57 -13.41
N PRO A 98 -0.25 -4.75 -13.48
CA PRO A 98 -0.81 -5.98 -12.93
C PRO A 98 -0.72 -6.02 -11.40
N LEU A 99 -1.58 -6.83 -10.77
CA LEU A 99 -1.46 -7.15 -9.35
C LEU A 99 -0.15 -7.91 -9.08
N ARG A 100 0.41 -7.67 -7.90
CA ARG A 100 1.57 -8.43 -7.41
C ARG A 100 1.18 -9.86 -7.04
N HIS A 101 2.17 -10.76 -7.14
CA HIS A 101 1.96 -12.19 -6.93
C HIS A 101 1.33 -12.50 -5.57
N GLY A 102 0.20 -13.19 -5.61
CA GLY A 102 -0.54 -13.67 -4.46
C GLY A 102 -1.59 -12.71 -3.88
N VAL A 103 -1.68 -11.46 -4.39
CA VAL A 103 -2.67 -10.48 -3.89
C VAL A 103 -4.10 -10.96 -4.14
N ALA A 104 -4.46 -11.27 -5.40
CA ALA A 104 -5.81 -11.74 -5.73
C ALA A 104 -6.17 -13.00 -4.95
N ARG A 105 -5.25 -13.98 -4.89
CA ARG A 105 -5.46 -15.23 -4.15
C ARG A 105 -5.70 -14.97 -2.65
N LEU A 106 -4.90 -14.14 -1.99
CA LEU A 106 -5.07 -13.84 -0.57
C LEU A 106 -6.39 -13.10 -0.29
N ILE A 107 -6.82 -12.22 -1.21
CA ILE A 107 -8.13 -11.56 -1.18
C ILE A 107 -9.24 -12.60 -1.22
N ASP A 108 -9.20 -13.55 -2.19
CA ASP A 108 -10.21 -14.58 -2.34
C ASP A 108 -10.27 -15.50 -1.10
N GLU A 109 -9.12 -15.91 -0.56
CA GLU A 109 -9.03 -16.72 0.67
C GLU A 109 -9.62 -15.98 1.88
N ALA A 110 -9.30 -14.70 2.06
CA ALA A 110 -9.81 -13.89 3.15
C ALA A 110 -11.34 -13.73 3.07
N LEU A 111 -11.87 -13.47 1.88
CA LEU A 111 -13.31 -13.36 1.65
C LEU A 111 -14.02 -14.70 1.91
N ALA A 112 -13.44 -15.82 1.45
CA ALA A 112 -13.98 -17.17 1.71
C ALA A 112 -14.03 -17.50 3.21
N ALA A 113 -13.09 -16.95 4.01
CA ALA A 113 -13.08 -17.07 5.46
C ALA A 113 -14.00 -16.08 6.18
N GLY A 114 -14.75 -15.23 5.45
CA GLY A 114 -15.63 -14.20 6.02
C GLY A 114 -14.89 -12.97 6.54
N CYS A 115 -13.61 -12.81 6.19
CA CYS A 115 -12.80 -11.67 6.58
C CYS A 115 -13.19 -10.44 5.75
N LYS A 116 -13.28 -9.26 6.38
CA LYS A 116 -13.52 -8.00 5.69
C LYS A 116 -12.22 -7.48 5.06
N LEU A 117 -12.38 -6.79 3.93
CA LEU A 117 -11.26 -6.12 3.27
C LEU A 117 -11.39 -4.62 3.38
N ALA A 118 -10.25 -3.95 3.54
CA ALA A 118 -10.17 -2.50 3.46
C ALA A 118 -8.91 -2.05 2.71
N ILE A 119 -8.96 -0.85 2.19
CA ILE A 119 -7.81 -0.14 1.62
C ILE A 119 -7.44 1.02 2.54
N ALA A 120 -6.12 1.21 2.74
CA ALA A 120 -5.54 2.36 3.43
C ALA A 120 -4.34 2.89 2.62
N SER A 121 -4.60 3.76 1.66
CA SER A 121 -3.58 4.28 0.74
C SER A 121 -3.51 5.81 0.75
N THR A 122 -2.34 6.35 0.42
CA THR A 122 -2.13 7.79 0.26
C THR A 122 -2.39 8.28 -1.16
N THR A 123 -2.72 7.39 -2.07
CA THR A 123 -3.15 7.72 -3.45
C THR A 123 -4.57 8.29 -3.47
N THR A 124 -5.01 8.79 -4.63
CA THR A 124 -6.34 9.36 -4.80
C THR A 124 -7.40 8.26 -5.02
N ALA A 125 -8.66 8.56 -4.68
CA ALA A 125 -9.78 7.65 -4.92
C ALA A 125 -9.88 7.23 -6.41
N VAL A 126 -9.63 8.15 -7.34
CA VAL A 126 -9.65 7.88 -8.78
C VAL A 126 -8.61 6.85 -9.20
N ASN A 127 -7.40 6.89 -8.61
CA ASN A 127 -6.37 5.90 -8.90
C ASN A 127 -6.74 4.51 -8.38
N ILE A 128 -7.34 4.45 -7.18
CA ILE A 128 -7.81 3.19 -6.58
C ILE A 128 -8.93 2.60 -7.44
N ASP A 129 -9.92 3.41 -7.82
CA ASP A 129 -11.03 2.99 -8.67
C ASP A 129 -10.53 2.42 -10.00
N ALA A 130 -9.64 3.13 -10.68
CA ALA A 130 -9.04 2.67 -11.93
C ALA A 130 -8.33 1.32 -11.78
N LEU A 131 -7.52 1.15 -10.73
CA LEU A 131 -6.80 -0.11 -10.48
C LEU A 131 -7.77 -1.26 -10.18
N LEU A 132 -8.71 -1.05 -9.26
CA LEU A 132 -9.67 -2.09 -8.88
C LEU A 132 -10.56 -2.50 -10.06
N HIS A 133 -10.98 -1.54 -10.88
CA HIS A 133 -11.76 -1.83 -12.07
C HIS A 133 -10.95 -2.61 -13.12
N SER A 134 -9.70 -2.23 -13.36
CA SER A 134 -8.81 -2.91 -14.30
C SER A 134 -8.47 -4.35 -13.88
N THR A 135 -8.33 -4.60 -12.56
CA THR A 135 -7.84 -5.88 -12.03
C THR A 135 -8.97 -6.85 -11.64
N PHE A 136 -10.10 -6.34 -11.11
CA PHE A 136 -11.23 -7.13 -10.60
C PHE A 136 -12.54 -6.86 -11.34
N GLY A 137 -12.52 -6.01 -12.37
CA GLY A 137 -13.71 -5.62 -13.13
C GLY A 137 -14.68 -4.77 -12.31
N THR A 138 -15.98 -4.82 -12.68
CA THR A 138 -17.04 -4.03 -12.03
C THR A 138 -17.24 -4.35 -10.55
N ARG A 139 -16.77 -5.51 -10.07
CA ARG A 139 -16.87 -5.93 -8.66
C ARG A 139 -15.75 -5.38 -7.79
N GLY A 140 -14.72 -4.76 -8.38
CA GLY A 140 -13.51 -4.40 -7.66
C GLY A 140 -13.74 -3.54 -6.40
N LEU A 141 -14.57 -2.51 -6.51
CA LEU A 141 -14.92 -1.65 -5.36
C LEU A 141 -15.74 -2.40 -4.30
N ASP A 142 -16.64 -3.30 -4.70
CA ASP A 142 -17.52 -4.06 -3.80
C ASP A 142 -16.78 -5.08 -2.94
N LEU A 143 -15.54 -5.45 -3.31
CA LEU A 143 -14.70 -6.34 -2.51
C LEU A 143 -14.26 -5.70 -1.19
N PHE A 144 -14.19 -4.37 -1.13
CA PHE A 144 -13.64 -3.65 0.01
C PHE A 144 -14.75 -2.95 0.80
N SER A 145 -14.93 -3.35 2.05
CA SER A 145 -15.89 -2.74 2.98
C SER A 145 -15.56 -1.27 3.28
N VAL A 146 -14.28 -0.89 3.22
CA VAL A 146 -13.78 0.47 3.46
C VAL A 146 -12.65 0.79 2.48
N ILE A 147 -12.71 1.96 1.87
CA ILE A 147 -11.63 2.53 1.07
C ILE A 147 -11.23 3.86 1.67
N ALA A 148 -10.14 3.86 2.45
CA ALA A 148 -9.52 5.05 2.99
C ALA A 148 -8.42 5.53 2.03
N CYS A 149 -8.57 6.73 1.47
CA CYS A 149 -7.64 7.30 0.49
C CYS A 149 -7.04 8.64 0.95
N GLY A 150 -5.94 9.03 0.33
CA GLY A 150 -5.04 10.07 0.84
C GLY A 150 -5.64 11.45 1.05
N ASP A 151 -6.70 11.82 0.33
CA ASP A 151 -7.34 13.13 0.48
C ASP A 151 -8.33 13.20 1.67
N GLN A 152 -8.61 12.07 2.33
CA GLN A 152 -9.50 11.96 3.50
C GLN A 152 -8.79 12.22 4.82
N VAL A 153 -7.46 12.25 4.85
CA VAL A 153 -6.66 12.47 6.06
C VAL A 153 -5.73 13.67 5.90
N ARG A 154 -5.52 14.38 7.01
CA ARG A 154 -4.62 15.53 7.03
C ARG A 154 -3.15 15.12 7.04
N ALA A 155 -2.80 14.15 7.88
CA ALA A 155 -1.44 13.63 7.99
C ALA A 155 -1.32 12.31 7.23
N LYS A 156 -0.42 12.28 6.23
CA LYS A 156 -0.14 11.09 5.43
C LYS A 156 0.87 10.17 6.12
N LYS A 157 0.99 8.93 5.67
CA LYS A 157 2.04 8.01 6.13
C LYS A 157 3.40 8.74 6.18
N PRO A 158 4.17 8.66 7.24
CA PRO A 158 4.14 7.66 8.32
C PRO A 158 3.17 7.95 9.48
N ALA A 159 2.31 8.99 9.42
CA ALA A 159 1.26 9.16 10.41
C ALA A 159 0.21 8.04 10.30
N PRO A 160 -0.36 7.57 11.43
CA PRO A 160 -1.29 6.43 11.45
C PRO A 160 -2.70 6.74 10.95
N ASP A 161 -2.99 7.98 10.60
CA ASP A 161 -4.33 8.53 10.38
C ASP A 161 -5.12 7.70 9.36
N ILE A 162 -4.50 7.28 8.26
CA ILE A 162 -5.17 6.52 7.20
C ILE A 162 -5.59 5.11 7.68
N TYR A 163 -4.74 4.45 8.48
CA TYR A 163 -5.07 3.15 9.06
C TYR A 163 -6.13 3.26 10.15
N ARG A 164 -6.08 4.31 10.98
CA ARG A 164 -7.13 4.59 11.97
C ARG A 164 -8.46 4.88 11.30
N LEU A 165 -8.45 5.60 10.17
CA LEU A 165 -9.66 5.84 9.37
C LEU A 165 -10.24 4.53 8.84
N ALA A 166 -9.40 3.64 8.31
CA ALA A 166 -9.82 2.31 7.83
C ALA A 166 -10.40 1.46 8.96
N LEU A 167 -9.71 1.39 10.11
CA LEU A 167 -10.19 0.67 11.30
C LEU A 167 -11.52 1.21 11.82
N HIS A 168 -11.66 2.54 11.86
CA HIS A 168 -12.92 3.19 12.26
C HIS A 168 -14.07 2.84 11.31
N GLY A 169 -13.82 2.90 9.99
CA GLY A 169 -14.80 2.52 8.97
C GLY A 169 -15.22 1.05 9.05
N LEU A 170 -14.29 0.15 9.40
CA LEU A 170 -14.56 -1.26 9.64
C LEU A 170 -15.30 -1.53 10.95
N GLY A 171 -15.31 -0.58 11.90
CA GLY A 171 -15.78 -0.77 13.26
C GLY A 171 -14.91 -1.77 14.04
N MET A 172 -13.61 -1.82 13.79
CA MET A 172 -12.70 -2.82 14.34
C MET A 172 -11.57 -2.22 15.18
N ARG A 173 -11.11 -2.98 16.15
CA ARG A 173 -9.88 -2.71 16.89
C ARG A 173 -8.68 -3.27 16.13
N PRO A 174 -7.48 -2.65 16.29
CA PRO A 174 -6.30 -3.04 15.51
C PRO A 174 -5.91 -4.52 15.67
N GLU A 175 -6.13 -5.13 16.84
CA GLU A 175 -5.80 -6.52 17.13
C GLU A 175 -6.61 -7.54 16.31
N HIS A 176 -7.69 -7.12 15.64
CA HIS A 176 -8.51 -7.95 14.76
C HIS A 176 -8.20 -7.74 13.27
N ALA A 177 -7.22 -6.91 12.97
CA ALA A 177 -6.87 -6.58 11.60
C ALA A 177 -5.38 -6.75 11.32
N VAL A 178 -5.05 -7.08 10.08
CA VAL A 178 -3.68 -7.17 9.58
C VAL A 178 -3.49 -6.14 8.48
N ALA A 179 -2.37 -5.41 8.52
CA ALA A 179 -1.95 -4.53 7.43
C ALA A 179 -1.02 -5.28 6.46
N ILE A 180 -1.20 -5.03 5.16
CA ILE A 180 -0.28 -5.47 4.09
C ILE A 180 0.34 -4.22 3.48
N GLU A 181 1.67 -4.17 3.45
CA GLU A 181 2.46 -2.99 3.10
C GLU A 181 3.70 -3.35 2.27
N ASP A 182 4.37 -2.33 1.70
CA ASP A 182 5.63 -2.49 0.97
C ASP A 182 6.70 -1.48 1.40
N SER A 183 6.30 -0.42 2.11
CA SER A 183 7.13 0.77 2.31
C SER A 183 7.45 1.05 3.78
N PRO A 184 8.61 1.68 4.09
CA PRO A 184 8.95 2.09 5.47
C PRO A 184 7.97 3.10 6.07
N ASN A 185 7.41 4.00 5.23
CA ASN A 185 6.42 4.97 5.71
C ASN A 185 5.10 4.28 6.05
N GLY A 186 4.68 3.33 5.22
CA GLY A 186 3.50 2.54 5.47
C GLY A 186 3.63 1.63 6.68
N LEU A 187 4.75 0.92 6.82
CA LEU A 187 5.03 0.10 8.00
C LEU A 187 4.95 0.93 9.29
N ARG A 188 5.63 2.10 9.33
CA ARG A 188 5.56 2.97 10.51
C ARG A 188 4.13 3.43 10.81
N ALA A 189 3.34 3.74 9.79
CA ALA A 189 1.95 4.15 9.95
C ALA A 189 1.07 3.00 10.50
N ALA A 190 1.22 1.78 9.96
CA ALA A 190 0.49 0.60 10.40
C ALA A 190 0.84 0.22 11.84
N VAL A 191 2.13 0.19 12.19
CA VAL A 191 2.62 -0.09 13.56
C VAL A 191 2.12 0.98 14.53
N ALA A 192 2.16 2.27 14.16
CA ALA A 192 1.66 3.35 15.00
C ALA A 192 0.12 3.34 15.15
N ALA A 193 -0.60 2.64 14.27
CA ALA A 193 -2.02 2.35 14.41
C ALA A 193 -2.29 1.09 15.25
N GLY A 194 -1.25 0.34 15.66
CA GLY A 194 -1.35 -0.88 16.45
C GLY A 194 -1.60 -2.16 15.64
N LEU A 195 -1.40 -2.12 14.33
CA LEU A 195 -1.68 -3.24 13.44
C LEU A 195 -0.51 -4.24 13.38
N TRP A 196 -0.83 -5.52 13.38
CA TRP A 196 0.08 -6.55 12.93
C TRP A 196 0.31 -6.38 11.42
N THR A 197 1.58 -6.38 10.98
CA THR A 197 1.90 -5.93 9.63
C THR A 197 2.77 -6.92 8.88
N VAL A 198 2.31 -7.32 7.68
CA VAL A 198 3.10 -8.00 6.66
C VAL A 198 3.70 -6.95 5.73
N VAL A 199 4.99 -7.07 5.45
CA VAL A 199 5.65 -6.22 4.46
C VAL A 199 6.13 -7.07 3.29
N THR A 200 5.83 -6.60 2.08
CA THR A 200 6.32 -7.19 0.83
C THR A 200 7.11 -6.14 0.04
N PRO A 201 8.41 -5.95 0.32
CA PRO A 201 9.23 -4.97 -0.40
C PRO A 201 9.20 -5.19 -1.90
N ASN A 202 9.42 -4.14 -2.66
CA ASN A 202 9.53 -4.18 -4.12
C ASN A 202 10.85 -3.54 -4.58
N PHE A 203 11.05 -3.38 -5.89
CA PHE A 203 12.24 -2.74 -6.45
C PHE A 203 12.51 -1.36 -5.82
N TRP A 204 11.48 -0.57 -5.56
CA TRP A 204 11.60 0.82 -5.08
C TRP A 204 11.93 0.92 -3.59
N THR A 205 11.52 -0.08 -2.81
CA THR A 205 11.64 -0.11 -1.34
C THR A 205 12.67 -1.13 -0.84
N SER A 206 13.24 -1.95 -1.72
CA SER A 206 14.26 -2.94 -1.38
C SER A 206 15.47 -2.29 -0.68
N GLY A 207 15.98 -2.99 0.36
CA GLY A 207 17.12 -2.53 1.17
C GLY A 207 16.76 -1.46 2.21
N ALA A 208 15.47 -1.14 2.38
CA ALA A 208 15.01 -0.30 3.48
C ALA A 208 14.93 -1.11 4.79
N ASP A 209 14.79 -0.40 5.92
CA ASP A 209 14.61 -1.03 7.23
C ASP A 209 13.14 -1.41 7.45
N PHE A 210 12.90 -2.72 7.57
CA PHE A 210 11.60 -3.32 7.88
C PHE A 210 11.62 -4.10 9.20
N SER A 211 12.58 -3.87 10.08
CA SER A 211 12.74 -4.58 11.36
C SER A 211 11.52 -4.51 12.28
N ALA A 212 10.65 -3.51 12.11
CA ALA A 212 9.39 -3.39 12.84
C ALA A 212 8.23 -4.21 12.23
N ALA A 213 8.42 -4.86 11.07
CA ALA A 213 7.40 -5.73 10.47
C ALA A 213 7.27 -7.02 11.27
N ASN A 214 6.06 -7.53 11.36
CA ASN A 214 5.81 -8.84 11.99
C ASN A 214 6.16 -10.00 11.04
N LEU A 215 6.06 -9.76 9.74
CA LEU A 215 6.45 -10.69 8.70
C LEU A 215 6.93 -9.91 7.47
N GLU A 216 8.12 -10.24 6.98
CA GLU A 216 8.66 -9.71 5.73
C GLU A 216 8.77 -10.85 4.71
N LEU A 217 8.21 -10.65 3.52
CA LEU A 217 8.23 -11.61 2.41
C LEU A 217 8.50 -10.86 1.10
N PRO A 218 9.16 -11.49 0.11
CA PRO A 218 9.40 -10.83 -1.19
C PRO A 218 8.09 -10.55 -1.95
N HIS A 219 7.07 -11.37 -1.76
CA HIS A 219 5.70 -11.26 -2.26
C HIS A 219 4.79 -12.22 -1.50
N LEU A 220 3.47 -12.19 -1.73
CA LEU A 220 2.54 -13.08 -1.03
C LEU A 220 2.54 -14.52 -1.57
N GLY A 221 3.09 -14.72 -2.76
CA GLY A 221 3.28 -16.03 -3.37
C GLY A 221 2.01 -16.67 -3.91
N GLY A 222 2.20 -17.84 -4.53
CA GLY A 222 1.13 -18.65 -5.09
C GLY A 222 1.68 -19.91 -5.74
N PRO A 223 0.81 -20.81 -6.26
CA PRO A 223 1.26 -22.05 -6.90
C PRO A 223 2.23 -21.83 -8.06
N GLU A 224 2.01 -20.81 -8.88
CA GLU A 224 2.86 -20.49 -10.03
C GLU A 224 4.09 -19.64 -9.65
N HIS A 225 4.02 -18.96 -8.50
CA HIS A 225 5.08 -18.11 -7.99
C HIS A 225 5.33 -18.41 -6.50
N PRO A 226 5.93 -19.58 -6.18
CA PRO A 226 6.23 -19.94 -4.81
C PRO A 226 7.26 -18.99 -4.20
N LEU A 227 7.20 -18.83 -2.88
CA LEU A 227 8.21 -18.08 -2.14
C LEU A 227 9.54 -18.83 -2.14
N PRO A 228 10.67 -18.13 -2.16
CA PRO A 228 11.98 -18.75 -2.01
C PRO A 228 12.06 -19.48 -0.66
N ASN A 229 12.70 -20.66 -0.67
CA ASN A 229 12.88 -21.47 0.53
C ASN A 229 14.10 -20.94 1.33
N GLU A 230 13.95 -19.80 1.99
CA GLU A 230 15.02 -19.21 2.81
C GLU A 230 14.97 -19.68 4.27
N PRO A 231 16.12 -19.90 4.91
CA PRO A 231 16.18 -20.21 6.34
C PRO A 231 15.59 -19.06 7.17
N GLY A 232 14.62 -19.36 8.03
CA GLY A 232 13.97 -18.38 8.92
C GLY A 232 12.66 -17.80 8.40
N GLN A 233 12.34 -17.93 7.11
CA GLN A 233 11.06 -17.47 6.53
C GLN A 233 10.07 -18.61 6.27
N ARG A 234 10.30 -19.80 6.80
CA ARG A 234 9.45 -20.98 6.55
C ARG A 234 8.02 -20.75 6.98
N LEU A 235 7.13 -20.70 6.00
CA LEU A 235 5.70 -20.86 6.20
C LEU A 235 5.44 -22.34 6.52
N GLN A 236 4.49 -22.62 7.44
CA GLN A 236 4.28 -23.98 7.92
C GLN A 236 3.47 -24.83 6.93
N SER A 237 2.56 -24.20 6.17
CA SER A 237 1.54 -24.92 5.41
C SER A 237 1.74 -24.94 3.90
N ALA A 238 2.49 -23.98 3.32
CA ALA A 238 2.67 -23.88 1.88
C ALA A 238 3.92 -23.07 1.51
N ALA A 239 4.30 -23.10 0.22
CA ALA A 239 5.33 -22.22 -0.33
C ALA A 239 4.80 -20.81 -0.68
N TRP A 240 3.72 -20.37 -0.07
CA TRP A 240 3.11 -19.03 -0.17
C TRP A 240 2.31 -18.70 1.08
N LEU A 241 2.09 -17.42 1.34
CA LEU A 241 1.32 -16.97 2.50
C LEU A 241 -0.18 -17.20 2.25
N THR A 242 -0.77 -18.19 2.92
CA THR A 242 -2.22 -18.40 2.94
C THR A 242 -2.87 -17.51 4.00
N PHE A 243 -4.20 -17.28 3.88
CA PHE A 243 -4.94 -16.57 4.92
C PHE A 243 -4.89 -17.30 6.28
N ASP A 244 -5.00 -18.62 6.28
CA ASP A 244 -4.91 -19.42 7.51
C ASP A 244 -3.54 -19.27 8.21
N GLU A 245 -2.45 -19.32 7.45
CA GLU A 245 -1.10 -19.12 7.98
C GLU A 245 -0.92 -17.69 8.54
N LEU A 246 -1.44 -16.70 7.84
CA LEU A 246 -1.41 -15.29 8.28
C LEU A 246 -2.21 -15.12 9.58
N ALA A 247 -3.44 -15.61 9.64
CA ALA A 247 -4.31 -15.55 10.83
C ALA A 247 -3.67 -16.24 12.03
N ARG A 248 -3.12 -17.45 11.83
CA ARG A 248 -2.40 -18.18 12.87
C ARG A 248 -1.22 -17.39 13.45
N ARG A 249 -0.38 -16.80 12.58
CA ARG A 249 0.80 -16.01 13.00
C ARG A 249 0.41 -14.74 13.75
N ALA A 250 -0.63 -14.06 13.31
CA ALA A 250 -1.12 -12.87 13.97
C ALA A 250 -1.70 -13.21 15.36
N ASP A 251 -2.45 -14.30 15.49
CA ASP A 251 -2.97 -14.78 16.79
C ASP A 251 -1.86 -15.22 17.76
N GLU A 252 -0.81 -15.87 17.29
CA GLU A 252 0.34 -16.29 18.12
C GLU A 252 1.11 -15.10 18.71
N ASN A 253 1.16 -13.98 17.99
CA ASN A 253 1.84 -12.77 18.41
C ASN A 253 0.93 -11.79 19.20
N ALA A 254 -0.35 -12.13 19.39
CA ALA A 254 -1.24 -11.33 20.23
C ALA A 254 -0.76 -11.38 21.70
N PRO A 255 -0.86 -10.25 22.46
CA PRO A 255 -0.52 -10.22 23.88
C PRO A 255 -1.24 -11.34 24.65
N ALA A 256 -0.54 -11.99 25.59
CA ALA A 256 -1.03 -13.18 26.32
C ALA A 256 -2.40 -12.98 27.02
N ALA A 257 -2.78 -11.73 27.34
CA ALA A 257 -4.09 -11.38 27.88
C ALA A 257 -5.28 -11.56 26.90
N GLN A 258 -5.00 -11.75 25.61
CA GLN A 258 -6.01 -11.85 24.53
C GLN A 258 -6.13 -13.27 23.95
N ARG A 259 -5.28 -14.21 24.37
CA ARG A 259 -5.33 -15.61 23.89
C ARG A 259 -6.56 -16.31 24.48
N ARG A 260 -7.39 -16.95 23.64
CA ARG A 260 -8.46 -17.83 24.14
C ARG A 260 -7.84 -18.94 25.01
N PRO A 261 -8.42 -19.25 26.19
CA PRO A 261 -8.06 -20.47 26.86
C PRO A 261 -8.39 -21.64 25.91
N ASN A 262 -7.38 -22.48 25.70
CA ASN A 262 -7.48 -23.67 24.88
C ASN A 262 -8.67 -24.51 25.38
N GLU A 263 -9.81 -24.48 24.68
CA GLU A 263 -10.91 -25.41 24.98
C GLU A 263 -10.41 -26.82 24.66
N ARG A 264 -9.91 -27.49 25.69
CA ARG A 264 -9.71 -28.94 25.63
C ARG A 264 -11.08 -29.54 25.43
N ARG A 265 -11.38 -30.02 24.24
CA ARG A 265 -12.51 -30.89 24.02
C ARG A 265 -12.29 -32.19 24.81
N PRO A 266 -13.34 -32.70 25.51
CA PRO A 266 -13.29 -33.94 26.24
C PRO A 266 -13.11 -35.15 25.33
#